data_ae168112915a89bece0f91b7a254ce47
#
_entry.id   ae168112915a89bece0f91b7a254ce47
#
_cell.length_a   1.000
_cell.length_b   1.000
_cell.length_c   1.000
_cell.angle_alpha   90.00
_cell.angle_beta   90.00
_cell.angle_gamma   90.00
#
_symmetry.space_group_name_H-M   'P 1'
#
loop_
_entity.id
_entity.type
_entity.pdbx_description
1 polymer ?
#
loop_
_entity_poly.entity_id
_entity_poly.type
_entity_poly.pdbx_seq_one_letter_code
_entity_poly.pdbx_strand_id
1 'polypeptide(L)'
;MVYRALMGDPAWFPESIEGAGVVLRRHVPGNVTAFQRWYSDPEVARLARYQDGPMRSDEIDRFFQLRALGQESLTMAIHERGTGRLIGSCAFSQVDGENGSAMYHITIGEKDAWGHGYGTEATQLMLDHAFGTLGLHRIALTVFEFNERAIRAYRRCGFVVEGRARESIWRDGRWWDELAMSVLVPEWRARRAGARTGPRSSAAAAEGATAPAEIAG
;
A
#
# COMPACT_ATOMS: atom_id res chain seq x y z
N MET A 1 23.79 9.81 7.58
CA MET A 1 24.73 8.68 7.32
C MET A 1 24.00 7.33 7.20
N VAL A 2 22.96 7.07 7.96
CA VAL A 2 22.15 5.83 7.93
C VAL A 2 21.45 5.60 6.56
N TYR A 3 20.91 6.65 5.93
CA TYR A 3 20.20 6.58 4.64
C TYR A 3 21.03 6.01 3.48
N ARG A 4 22.32 6.42 3.40
CA ARG A 4 23.22 5.91 2.34
C ARG A 4 23.63 4.45 2.56
N ALA A 5 23.65 4.00 3.81
CA ALA A 5 23.89 2.61 4.17
C ALA A 5 22.67 1.72 3.83
N LEU A 6 21.44 2.25 4.02
CA LEU A 6 20.20 1.53 3.67
C LEU A 6 20.05 1.31 2.15
N MET A 7 20.45 2.27 1.31
CA MET A 7 20.33 2.15 -0.15
C MET A 7 21.20 1.03 -0.77
N GLY A 8 22.26 0.58 -0.08
CA GLY A 8 23.08 -0.55 -0.50
C GLY A 8 22.66 -1.89 0.12
N ASP A 9 21.70 -1.90 1.04
CA ASP A 9 21.24 -3.09 1.72
C ASP A 9 20.16 -3.81 0.88
N PRO A 10 20.31 -5.13 0.60
CA PRO A 10 19.26 -5.93 -0.05
C PRO A 10 17.89 -5.83 0.65
N ALA A 11 17.87 -5.58 1.97
CA ALA A 11 16.64 -5.36 2.72
C ALA A 11 15.90 -4.09 2.32
N TRP A 12 16.63 -3.05 1.86
CA TRP A 12 16.03 -1.81 1.37
C TRP A 12 15.15 -2.05 0.14
N PHE A 13 15.59 -2.92 -0.77
CA PHE A 13 14.89 -3.16 -2.02
C PHE A 13 14.74 -4.69 -2.26
N PRO A 14 13.80 -5.36 -1.57
CA PRO A 14 13.59 -6.79 -1.71
C PRO A 14 13.15 -7.15 -3.14
N GLU A 15 13.40 -8.36 -3.58
CA GLU A 15 12.92 -8.84 -4.88
C GLU A 15 11.40 -9.00 -4.88
N SER A 16 10.84 -9.50 -3.77
CA SER A 16 9.40 -9.62 -3.58
C SER A 16 8.99 -9.51 -2.12
N ILE A 17 7.73 -9.11 -1.90
CA ILE A 17 7.03 -9.18 -0.62
C ILE A 17 5.72 -9.91 -0.87
N GLU A 18 5.54 -11.05 -0.21
CA GLU A 18 4.43 -11.96 -0.43
C GLU A 18 3.25 -11.62 0.47
N GLY A 19 2.06 -11.48 -0.12
CA GLY A 19 0.78 -11.33 0.57
C GLY A 19 -0.19 -12.47 0.26
N ALA A 20 -1.40 -12.43 0.80
CA ALA A 20 -2.42 -13.45 0.57
C ALA A 20 -3.07 -13.30 -0.82
N GLY A 21 -3.43 -12.08 -1.21
CA GLY A 21 -4.08 -11.74 -2.49
C GLY A 21 -3.16 -11.01 -3.46
N VAL A 22 -2.08 -10.39 -2.99
CA VAL A 22 -1.11 -9.67 -3.83
C VAL A 22 0.32 -10.11 -3.56
N VAL A 23 1.16 -9.92 -4.58
CA VAL A 23 2.62 -10.03 -4.49
C VAL A 23 3.21 -8.71 -4.96
N LEU A 24 4.05 -8.10 -4.13
CA LEU A 24 4.83 -6.93 -4.51
C LEU A 24 6.15 -7.39 -5.10
N ARG A 25 6.54 -6.88 -6.27
CA ARG A 25 7.79 -7.22 -6.96
C ARG A 25 8.49 -5.97 -7.47
N ARG A 26 9.78 -6.06 -7.71
CA ARG A 26 10.49 -4.99 -8.42
C ARG A 26 9.87 -4.75 -9.79
N HIS A 27 9.84 -3.49 -10.22
CA HIS A 27 9.44 -3.17 -11.58
C HIS A 27 10.47 -3.70 -12.60
N VAL A 28 9.95 -4.10 -13.75
CA VAL A 28 10.76 -4.42 -14.93
C VAL A 28 10.41 -3.45 -16.07
N PRO A 29 11.31 -3.20 -17.03
CA PRO A 29 11.06 -2.23 -18.11
C PRO A 29 9.73 -2.44 -18.84
N GLY A 30 9.31 -3.69 -19.05
CA GLY A 30 8.04 -4.04 -19.71
C GLY A 30 6.79 -3.52 -18.99
N ASN A 31 6.88 -3.16 -17.70
CA ASN A 31 5.74 -2.63 -16.94
C ASN A 31 5.31 -1.22 -17.39
N VAL A 32 6.12 -0.52 -18.19
CA VAL A 32 5.79 0.79 -18.76
C VAL A 32 4.46 0.76 -19.52
N THR A 33 4.15 -0.32 -20.22
CA THR A 33 2.87 -0.46 -20.95
C THR A 33 1.65 -0.39 -20.04
N ALA A 34 1.74 -0.92 -18.81
CA ALA A 34 0.68 -0.80 -17.84
C ALA A 34 0.55 0.65 -17.34
N PHE A 35 1.66 1.33 -17.07
CA PHE A 35 1.65 2.75 -16.70
C PHE A 35 1.04 3.61 -17.79
N GLN A 36 1.34 3.34 -19.06
CA GLN A 36 0.73 4.04 -20.20
C GLN A 36 -0.80 3.88 -20.19
N ARG A 37 -1.32 2.67 -19.97
CA ARG A 37 -2.78 2.47 -19.84
C ARG A 37 -3.37 3.21 -18.65
N TRP A 38 -2.74 3.11 -17.48
CA TRP A 38 -3.28 3.69 -16.24
C TRP A 38 -3.31 5.21 -16.25
N TYR A 39 -2.19 5.84 -16.58
CA TYR A 39 -2.07 7.30 -16.49
C TYR A 39 -2.65 8.03 -17.72
N SER A 40 -2.98 7.32 -18.79
CA SER A 40 -3.81 7.85 -19.90
C SER A 40 -5.31 7.67 -19.64
N ASP A 41 -5.73 6.86 -18.65
CA ASP A 41 -7.13 6.76 -18.24
C ASP A 41 -7.54 7.97 -17.39
N PRO A 42 -8.60 8.72 -17.80
CA PRO A 42 -9.01 9.95 -17.10
C PRO A 42 -9.39 9.70 -15.63
N GLU A 43 -10.02 8.57 -15.33
CA GLU A 43 -10.48 8.26 -13.96
C GLU A 43 -9.31 7.93 -13.04
N VAL A 44 -8.33 7.15 -13.53
CA VAL A 44 -7.09 6.88 -12.78
C VAL A 44 -6.30 8.17 -12.59
N ALA A 45 -6.12 8.96 -13.65
CA ALA A 45 -5.41 10.24 -13.61
C ALA A 45 -6.06 11.21 -12.61
N ARG A 46 -7.40 11.30 -12.59
CA ARG A 46 -8.15 12.13 -11.65
C ARG A 46 -7.84 11.80 -10.19
N LEU A 47 -7.64 10.52 -9.86
CA LEU A 47 -7.43 10.05 -8.49
C LEU A 47 -5.95 10.08 -8.06
N ALA A 48 -5.01 10.08 -9.01
CA ALA A 48 -3.59 9.87 -8.75
C ALA A 48 -2.69 11.08 -9.06
N ARG A 49 -3.20 12.14 -9.69
CA ARG A 49 -2.39 13.26 -10.19
C ARG A 49 -2.85 14.60 -9.64
N TYR A 50 -1.88 15.52 -9.46
CA TYR A 50 -2.15 16.92 -9.15
C TYR A 50 -2.58 17.73 -10.39
N GLN A 51 -2.00 17.43 -11.56
CA GLN A 51 -2.40 18.05 -12.84
C GLN A 51 -3.75 17.47 -13.28
N ASP A 52 -4.57 18.32 -13.90
CA ASP A 52 -5.83 17.86 -14.46
C ASP A 52 -5.61 17.08 -15.76
N GLY A 53 -6.44 16.04 -15.93
CA GLY A 53 -6.43 15.18 -17.11
C GLY A 53 -5.33 14.11 -17.15
N PRO A 54 -5.37 13.28 -18.19
CA PRO A 54 -4.41 12.20 -18.43
C PRO A 54 -2.98 12.69 -18.68
N MET A 55 -2.01 11.84 -18.41
CA MET A 55 -0.61 12.10 -18.82
C MET A 55 -0.41 11.81 -20.30
N ARG A 56 0.51 12.57 -20.91
CA ARG A 56 1.00 12.28 -22.26
C ARG A 56 1.96 11.07 -22.21
N SER A 57 2.07 10.35 -23.32
CA SER A 57 2.91 9.14 -23.39
C SER A 57 4.38 9.42 -23.01
N ASP A 58 4.94 10.52 -23.49
CA ASP A 58 6.32 10.92 -23.20
C ASP A 58 6.54 11.29 -21.71
N GLU A 59 5.52 11.84 -21.05
CA GLU A 59 5.53 12.13 -19.62
C GLU A 59 5.45 10.82 -18.82
N ILE A 60 4.61 9.86 -19.24
CA ILE A 60 4.46 8.55 -18.57
C ILE A 60 5.78 7.78 -18.65
N ASP A 61 6.40 7.74 -19.82
CA ASP A 61 7.68 7.05 -20.02
C ASP A 61 8.77 7.64 -19.11
N ARG A 62 8.87 8.97 -19.05
CA ARG A 62 9.81 9.65 -18.16
C ARG A 62 9.49 9.39 -16.68
N PHE A 63 8.22 9.49 -16.30
CA PHE A 63 7.76 9.18 -14.94
C PHE A 63 8.12 7.75 -14.54
N PHE A 64 7.87 6.78 -15.43
CA PHE A 64 8.19 5.38 -15.19
C PHE A 64 9.70 5.17 -15.01
N GLN A 65 10.52 5.72 -15.90
CA GLN A 65 11.98 5.61 -15.80
C GLN A 65 12.51 6.18 -14.49
N LEU A 66 12.05 7.36 -14.09
CA LEU A 66 12.54 8.05 -12.90
C LEU A 66 12.01 7.44 -11.60
N ARG A 67 10.72 7.04 -11.58
CA ARG A 67 10.05 6.64 -10.34
C ARG A 67 9.97 5.14 -10.13
N ALA A 68 9.76 4.37 -11.19
CA ALA A 68 9.60 2.92 -11.09
C ALA A 68 10.92 2.14 -11.25
N LEU A 69 11.83 2.63 -12.10
CA LEU A 69 13.14 2.00 -12.31
C LEU A 69 14.29 2.74 -11.64
N GLY A 70 14.05 3.96 -11.14
CA GLY A 70 15.05 4.75 -10.41
C GLY A 70 15.36 4.14 -9.03
N GLN A 71 16.56 4.40 -8.53
CA GLN A 71 17.00 3.89 -7.22
C GLN A 71 16.71 4.83 -6.04
N GLU A 72 16.17 6.01 -6.30
CA GLU A 72 15.91 7.02 -5.27
C GLU A 72 14.64 6.75 -4.44
N SER A 73 13.82 5.81 -4.87
CA SER A 73 12.58 5.42 -4.18
C SER A 73 12.44 3.90 -4.17
N LEU A 74 11.93 3.35 -3.08
CA LEU A 74 11.50 1.95 -3.04
C LEU A 74 10.16 1.84 -3.76
N THR A 75 10.18 1.46 -5.03
CA THR A 75 8.96 1.31 -5.84
C THR A 75 8.72 -0.15 -6.21
N MET A 76 7.54 -0.66 -5.89
CA MET A 76 7.15 -2.05 -6.11
C MET A 76 5.92 -2.14 -7.02
N ALA A 77 5.96 -3.04 -7.99
CA ALA A 77 4.83 -3.46 -8.79
C ALA A 77 3.89 -4.34 -7.96
N ILE A 78 2.59 -4.08 -8.01
CA ILE A 78 1.57 -4.86 -7.32
C ILE A 78 1.00 -5.88 -8.31
N HIS A 79 1.22 -7.15 -8.05
CA HIS A 79 0.66 -8.24 -8.84
C HIS A 79 -0.46 -8.95 -8.07
N GLU A 80 -1.56 -9.26 -8.75
CA GLU A 80 -2.58 -10.16 -8.24
C GLU A 80 -2.00 -11.58 -8.11
N ARG A 81 -2.05 -12.18 -6.91
CA ARG A 81 -1.37 -13.45 -6.64
C ARG A 81 -1.89 -14.60 -7.50
N GLY A 82 -3.20 -14.71 -7.69
CA GLY A 82 -3.83 -15.84 -8.39
C GLY A 82 -3.49 -15.89 -9.87
N THR A 83 -3.35 -14.74 -10.52
CA THR A 83 -3.15 -14.61 -11.97
C THR A 83 -1.74 -14.16 -12.36
N GLY A 84 -1.00 -13.57 -11.41
CA GLY A 84 0.28 -12.90 -11.68
C GLY A 84 0.12 -11.58 -12.45
N ARG A 85 -1.10 -11.10 -12.69
CA ARG A 85 -1.38 -9.88 -13.43
C ARG A 85 -0.90 -8.66 -12.66
N LEU A 86 -0.18 -7.76 -13.33
CA LEU A 86 0.18 -6.45 -12.80
C LEU A 86 -1.07 -5.58 -12.70
N ILE A 87 -1.39 -5.12 -11.48
CA ILE A 87 -2.61 -4.35 -11.19
C ILE A 87 -2.35 -2.96 -10.64
N GLY A 88 -1.13 -2.66 -10.22
CA GLY A 88 -0.81 -1.39 -9.60
C GLY A 88 0.67 -1.22 -9.29
N SER A 89 0.96 -0.13 -8.60
CA SER A 89 2.30 0.22 -8.12
C SER A 89 2.20 0.92 -6.77
N CYS A 90 3.17 0.68 -5.88
CA CYS A 90 3.31 1.40 -4.63
C CYS A 90 4.78 1.78 -4.39
N ALA A 91 5.01 2.83 -3.59
CA ALA A 91 6.37 3.34 -3.39
C ALA A 91 6.53 4.02 -2.03
N PHE A 92 7.78 4.00 -1.53
CA PHE A 92 8.26 4.99 -0.57
C PHE A 92 9.16 5.98 -1.30
N SER A 93 8.94 7.26 -1.06
CA SER A 93 9.78 8.36 -1.53
C SER A 93 10.13 9.26 -0.35
N GLN A 94 11.04 10.23 -0.56
CA GLN A 94 11.47 11.17 0.47
C GLN A 94 11.88 10.48 1.77
N VAL A 95 12.62 9.39 1.64
CA VAL A 95 13.05 8.61 2.79
C VAL A 95 14.12 9.37 3.55
N ASP A 96 13.82 9.68 4.80
CA ASP A 96 14.70 10.33 5.75
C ASP A 96 15.16 9.31 6.80
N GLY A 97 16.39 8.84 6.66
CA GLY A 97 16.94 7.84 7.57
C GLY A 97 17.36 8.41 8.94
N GLU A 98 17.53 9.73 9.07
CA GLU A 98 17.84 10.37 10.37
C GLU A 98 16.56 10.46 11.22
N ASN A 99 15.47 10.92 10.61
CA ASN A 99 14.18 11.05 11.27
C ASN A 99 13.32 9.77 11.18
N GLY A 100 13.80 8.76 10.46
CA GLY A 100 13.09 7.48 10.30
C GLY A 100 11.74 7.62 9.61
N SER A 101 11.64 8.46 8.58
CA SER A 101 10.36 8.75 7.93
C SER A 101 10.38 8.54 6.42
N ALA A 102 9.20 8.31 5.82
CA ALA A 102 9.02 8.26 4.37
C ALA A 102 7.61 8.70 3.97
N MET A 103 7.49 9.12 2.70
CA MET A 103 6.20 9.35 2.04
C MET A 103 5.78 8.09 1.29
N TYR A 104 4.54 7.67 1.49
CA TYR A 104 3.94 6.51 0.84
C TYR A 104 3.05 6.91 -0.32
N HIS A 105 3.16 6.17 -1.42
CA HIS A 105 2.33 6.34 -2.62
C HIS A 105 1.80 4.99 -3.06
N ILE A 106 0.56 4.96 -3.57
CA ILE A 106 -0.02 3.76 -4.17
C ILE A 106 -1.01 4.15 -5.28
N THR A 107 -0.98 3.40 -6.37
CA THR A 107 -1.98 3.45 -7.43
C THR A 107 -2.39 2.02 -7.79
N ILE A 108 -3.66 1.68 -7.66
CA ILE A 108 -4.24 0.51 -8.32
C ILE A 108 -4.76 1.00 -9.67
N GLY A 109 -4.03 0.67 -10.72
CA GLY A 109 -4.28 1.20 -12.05
C GLY A 109 -5.33 0.40 -12.83
N GLU A 110 -5.46 -0.90 -12.55
CA GLU A 110 -6.50 -1.74 -13.15
C GLU A 110 -7.83 -1.52 -12.41
N LYS A 111 -8.83 -0.97 -13.11
CA LYS A 111 -10.10 -0.57 -12.49
C LYS A 111 -10.96 -1.77 -12.02
N ASP A 112 -10.86 -2.88 -12.71
CA ASP A 112 -11.51 -4.13 -12.32
C ASP A 112 -10.92 -4.77 -11.04
N ALA A 113 -9.71 -4.36 -10.66
CA ALA A 113 -9.09 -4.72 -9.39
C ALA A 113 -9.53 -3.82 -8.20
N TRP A 114 -10.33 -2.78 -8.46
CA TRP A 114 -10.81 -1.90 -7.41
C TRP A 114 -11.89 -2.57 -6.54
N GLY A 115 -11.88 -2.28 -5.24
CA GLY A 115 -12.87 -2.84 -4.31
C GLY A 115 -12.53 -4.22 -3.74
N HIS A 116 -11.53 -4.91 -4.27
CA HIS A 116 -11.14 -6.27 -3.85
C HIS A 116 -10.17 -6.31 -2.65
N GLY A 117 -9.83 -5.16 -2.07
CA GLY A 117 -8.92 -5.10 -0.91
C GLY A 117 -7.44 -5.07 -1.26
N TYR A 118 -7.04 -5.25 -2.51
CA TYR A 118 -5.64 -5.31 -2.94
C TYR A 118 -4.82 -4.09 -2.53
N GLY A 119 -5.38 -2.88 -2.65
CA GLY A 119 -4.70 -1.66 -2.22
C GLY A 119 -4.47 -1.60 -0.70
N THR A 120 -5.41 -2.11 0.10
CA THR A 120 -5.27 -2.20 1.56
C THR A 120 -4.18 -3.20 1.92
N GLU A 121 -4.19 -4.38 1.30
CA GLU A 121 -3.19 -5.42 1.54
C GLU A 121 -1.78 -4.96 1.13
N ALA A 122 -1.63 -4.40 -0.07
CA ALA A 122 -0.35 -3.85 -0.52
C ALA A 122 0.18 -2.78 0.44
N THR A 123 -0.70 -1.89 0.93
CA THR A 123 -0.33 -0.88 1.94
C THR A 123 0.15 -1.54 3.24
N GLN A 124 -0.54 -2.57 3.74
CA GLN A 124 -0.14 -3.29 4.95
C GLN A 124 1.23 -3.96 4.79
N LEU A 125 1.48 -4.62 3.65
CA LEU A 125 2.78 -5.23 3.34
C LEU A 125 3.91 -4.19 3.33
N MET A 126 3.66 -3.03 2.73
CA MET A 126 4.64 -1.94 2.71
C MET A 126 4.89 -1.39 4.13
N LEU A 127 3.86 -1.22 4.95
CA LEU A 127 4.02 -0.79 6.34
C LEU A 127 4.78 -1.83 7.17
N ASP A 128 4.52 -3.12 6.97
CA ASP A 128 5.25 -4.20 7.64
C ASP A 128 6.72 -4.19 7.25
N HIS A 129 7.02 -3.93 6.00
CA HIS A 129 8.39 -3.77 5.52
C HIS A 129 9.06 -2.51 6.10
N ALA A 130 8.37 -1.37 6.06
CA ALA A 130 8.89 -0.10 6.58
C ALA A 130 9.24 -0.16 8.07
N PHE A 131 8.31 -0.65 8.89
CA PHE A 131 8.47 -0.66 10.34
C PHE A 131 9.22 -1.90 10.86
N GLY A 132 9.04 -3.05 10.20
CA GLY A 132 9.64 -4.32 10.63
C GLY A 132 11.03 -4.55 10.11
N THR A 133 11.31 -4.16 8.87
CA THR A 133 12.59 -4.43 8.18
C THR A 133 13.46 -3.18 8.10
N LEU A 134 12.91 -2.06 7.63
CA LEU A 134 13.69 -0.83 7.42
C LEU A 134 13.86 -0.02 8.71
N GLY A 135 13.13 -0.33 9.79
CA GLY A 135 13.21 0.35 11.06
C GLY A 135 12.71 1.81 11.04
N LEU A 136 11.88 2.16 10.07
CA LEU A 136 11.29 3.50 10.01
C LEU A 136 10.35 3.71 11.19
N HIS A 137 10.15 4.98 11.56
CA HIS A 137 9.30 5.39 12.68
C HIS A 137 7.94 5.93 12.22
N ARG A 138 7.90 6.59 11.06
CA ARG A 138 6.75 7.31 10.54
C ARG A 138 6.58 7.11 9.05
N ILE A 139 5.37 6.74 8.63
CA ILE A 139 4.98 6.75 7.22
C ILE A 139 3.85 7.75 7.04
N ALA A 140 4.03 8.68 6.11
CA ALA A 140 3.06 9.71 5.80
C ALA A 140 2.56 9.57 4.35
N LEU A 141 1.43 10.16 4.05
CA LEU A 141 0.88 10.31 2.71
C LEU A 141 -0.01 11.55 2.64
N THR A 142 -0.31 11.97 1.40
CA THR A 142 -1.40 12.90 1.13
C THR A 142 -2.47 12.22 0.27
N VAL A 143 -3.72 12.65 0.40
CA VAL A 143 -4.84 12.11 -0.35
C VAL A 143 -5.88 13.19 -0.63
N PHE A 144 -6.37 13.25 -1.85
CA PHE A 144 -7.45 14.17 -2.22
C PHE A 144 -8.73 13.80 -1.48
N GLU A 145 -9.43 14.81 -0.95
CA GLU A 145 -10.68 14.64 -0.20
C GLU A 145 -11.73 13.83 -0.98
N PHE A 146 -11.82 14.02 -2.29
CA PHE A 146 -12.76 13.29 -3.13
C PHE A 146 -12.39 11.81 -3.35
N ASN A 147 -11.19 11.37 -2.97
CA ASN A 147 -10.78 9.97 -3.05
C ASN A 147 -11.16 9.19 -1.79
N GLU A 148 -12.46 9.14 -1.49
CA GLU A 148 -12.98 8.49 -0.29
C GLU A 148 -12.59 7.01 -0.19
N ARG A 149 -12.44 6.32 -1.33
CA ARG A 149 -12.02 4.91 -1.36
C ARG A 149 -10.61 4.76 -0.79
N ALA A 150 -9.68 5.60 -1.20
CA ALA A 150 -8.31 5.60 -0.68
C ALA A 150 -8.28 5.99 0.80
N ILE A 151 -9.02 7.02 1.21
CA ILE A 151 -9.12 7.46 2.62
C ILE A 151 -9.60 6.31 3.50
N ARG A 152 -10.65 5.56 3.08
CA ARG A 152 -11.12 4.39 3.83
C ARG A 152 -10.07 3.27 3.89
N ALA A 153 -9.35 3.03 2.81
CA ALA A 153 -8.27 2.04 2.79
C ALA A 153 -7.12 2.42 3.75
N TYR A 154 -6.68 3.67 3.73
CA TYR A 154 -5.61 4.15 4.62
C TYR A 154 -6.02 4.09 6.09
N ARG A 155 -7.25 4.49 6.44
CA ARG A 155 -7.78 4.35 7.80
C ARG A 155 -7.78 2.88 8.28
N ARG A 156 -8.12 1.93 7.40
CA ARG A 156 -8.03 0.50 7.71
C ARG A 156 -6.59 0.03 7.96
N CYS A 157 -5.61 0.66 7.32
CA CYS A 157 -4.20 0.40 7.55
C CYS A 157 -3.64 1.10 8.80
N GLY A 158 -4.43 1.99 9.44
CA GLY A 158 -4.04 2.68 10.67
C GLY A 158 -3.61 4.11 10.47
N PHE A 159 -3.68 4.66 9.26
CA PHE A 159 -3.39 6.06 9.04
C PHE A 159 -4.42 6.97 9.72
N VAL A 160 -3.93 8.01 10.37
CA VAL A 160 -4.69 9.06 11.05
C VAL A 160 -4.54 10.36 10.26
N VAL A 161 -5.61 11.13 10.16
CA VAL A 161 -5.56 12.47 9.56
C VAL A 161 -4.87 13.41 10.52
N GLU A 162 -3.81 14.08 10.06
CA GLU A 162 -3.04 15.06 10.83
C GLU A 162 -3.36 16.51 10.44
N GLY A 163 -3.79 16.69 9.20
CA GLY A 163 -4.04 18.02 8.69
C GLY A 163 -4.84 18.03 7.41
N ARG A 164 -5.23 19.22 7.01
CA ARG A 164 -6.02 19.50 5.80
C ARG A 164 -5.47 20.74 5.13
N ALA A 165 -5.01 20.58 3.89
CA ALA A 165 -4.68 21.71 3.02
C ALA A 165 -5.98 22.14 2.32
N ARG A 166 -6.53 23.27 2.77
CA ARG A 166 -7.81 23.76 2.25
C ARG A 166 -7.66 24.25 0.82
N GLU A 167 -8.62 23.89 -0.04
CA GLU A 167 -8.71 24.37 -1.42
C GLU A 167 -7.40 24.23 -2.21
N SER A 168 -6.69 23.12 -1.97
CA SER A 168 -5.35 22.89 -2.51
C SER A 168 -5.36 22.39 -3.95
N ILE A 169 -6.50 21.90 -4.44
CA ILE A 169 -6.61 21.35 -5.79
C ILE A 169 -7.90 21.76 -6.48
N TRP A 170 -7.77 22.26 -7.73
CA TRP A 170 -8.91 22.53 -8.60
C TRP A 170 -9.26 21.28 -9.41
N ARG A 171 -10.48 20.78 -9.26
CA ARG A 171 -10.95 19.61 -10.01
C ARG A 171 -12.48 19.62 -10.17
N ASP A 172 -12.95 19.23 -11.35
CA ASP A 172 -14.39 19.13 -11.65
C ASP A 172 -15.14 20.47 -11.41
N GLY A 173 -14.50 21.61 -11.74
CA GLY A 173 -15.11 22.93 -11.62
C GLY A 173 -15.21 23.49 -10.20
N ARG A 174 -14.51 22.89 -9.23
CA ARG A 174 -14.43 23.39 -7.84
C ARG A 174 -13.11 23.13 -7.17
N TRP A 175 -12.87 23.83 -6.07
CA TRP A 175 -11.75 23.55 -5.17
C TRP A 175 -12.05 22.38 -4.23
N TRP A 176 -11.03 21.60 -3.98
CA TRP A 176 -11.03 20.48 -3.07
C TRP A 176 -9.88 20.56 -2.08
N ASP A 177 -10.07 19.97 -0.92
CA ASP A 177 -9.02 19.85 0.07
C ASP A 177 -8.13 18.62 -0.20
N GLU A 178 -6.94 18.67 0.36
CA GLU A 178 -6.05 17.53 0.46
C GLU A 178 -5.81 17.20 1.93
N LEU A 179 -5.91 15.93 2.28
CA LEU A 179 -5.67 15.44 3.62
C LEU A 179 -4.24 14.93 3.74
N ALA A 180 -3.52 15.40 4.77
CA ALA A 180 -2.28 14.79 5.23
C ALA A 180 -2.62 13.69 6.24
N MET A 181 -2.07 12.49 6.04
CA MET A 181 -2.28 11.36 6.94
C MET A 181 -0.96 10.68 7.26
N SER A 182 -0.87 10.08 8.44
CA SER A 182 0.31 9.30 8.83
C SER A 182 -0.06 8.11 9.70
N VAL A 183 0.90 7.20 9.85
CA VAL A 183 0.90 6.13 10.83
C VAL A 183 2.29 6.03 11.47
N LEU A 184 2.32 5.81 12.78
CA LEU A 184 3.54 5.71 13.56
C LEU A 184 3.80 4.25 13.98
N VAL A 185 5.07 3.91 14.18
CA VAL A 185 5.46 2.55 14.60
C VAL A 185 4.76 2.06 15.88
N PRO A 186 4.48 2.89 16.92
CA PRO A 186 3.73 2.43 18.09
C PRO A 186 2.30 2.03 17.75
N GLU A 187 1.62 2.79 16.88
CA GLU A 187 0.25 2.52 16.43
C GLU A 187 0.19 1.23 15.61
N TRP A 188 1.13 1.04 14.68
CA TRP A 188 1.28 -0.18 13.91
C TRP A 188 1.51 -1.40 14.81
N ARG A 189 2.40 -1.31 15.82
CA ARG A 189 2.67 -2.39 16.79
C ARG A 189 1.42 -2.75 17.59
N ALA A 190 0.69 -1.76 18.09
CA ALA A 190 -0.54 -1.96 18.86
C ALA A 190 -1.61 -2.69 18.03
N ARG A 191 -1.80 -2.31 16.77
CA ARG A 191 -2.74 -2.98 15.85
C ARG A 191 -2.38 -4.44 15.59
N ARG A 192 -1.09 -4.73 15.36
CA ARG A 192 -0.61 -6.11 15.17
C ARG A 192 -0.76 -6.97 16.42
N ALA A 193 -0.53 -6.41 17.60
CA ALA A 193 -0.78 -7.11 18.86
C ALA A 193 -2.26 -7.43 19.04
N GLY A 194 -3.16 -6.48 18.79
CA GLY A 194 -4.61 -6.69 18.85
C GLY A 194 -5.12 -7.72 17.86
N ALA A 195 -4.57 -7.76 16.64
CA ALA A 195 -4.91 -8.76 15.64
C ALA A 195 -4.48 -10.18 16.03
N ARG A 196 -3.43 -10.33 16.84
CA ARG A 196 -2.93 -11.63 17.34
C ARG A 196 -3.72 -12.15 18.56
N THR A 197 -4.42 -11.30 19.28
CA THR A 197 -5.22 -11.62 20.47
C THR A 197 -6.71 -11.79 20.20
N GLY A 198 -7.16 -11.63 18.95
CA GLY A 198 -8.52 -11.94 18.52
C GLY A 198 -8.86 -13.42 18.75
N PRO A 199 -10.15 -13.79 18.98
CA PRO A 199 -10.52 -15.12 19.40
C PRO A 199 -10.02 -16.17 18.39
N ARG A 200 -9.11 -17.02 18.83
CA ARG A 200 -8.83 -18.27 18.13
C ARG A 200 -10.12 -19.06 18.17
N SER A 201 -10.74 -19.31 17.02
CA SER A 201 -11.86 -20.22 16.89
C SER A 201 -11.52 -21.53 17.61
N SER A 202 -12.18 -21.79 18.74
CA SER A 202 -12.14 -23.07 19.44
C SER A 202 -13.01 -24.07 18.66
N ALA A 203 -12.50 -24.55 17.55
CA ALA A 203 -13.06 -25.68 16.82
C ALA A 203 -12.10 -26.88 16.95
N ALA A 204 -11.97 -27.41 18.16
CA ALA A 204 -11.38 -28.73 18.43
C ALA A 204 -11.60 -29.11 19.88
N ALA A 205 -12.82 -29.46 20.30
CA ALA A 205 -13.09 -30.27 21.46
C ALA A 205 -14.56 -30.71 21.47
N ALA A 206 -14.92 -31.62 20.61
CA ALA A 206 -16.13 -32.43 20.78
C ALA A 206 -15.98 -33.76 20.00
N GLU A 207 -15.04 -34.58 20.42
CA GLU A 207 -15.07 -36.02 20.10
C GLU A 207 -14.59 -36.77 21.37
N GLY A 208 -15.46 -37.66 21.87
CA GLY A 208 -15.01 -38.68 22.80
C GLY A 208 -15.61 -38.66 24.20
N ALA A 209 -16.90 -38.96 24.30
CA ALA A 209 -17.43 -39.59 25.53
C ALA A 209 -18.51 -40.60 25.14
N THR A 210 -18.06 -41.77 24.75
CA THR A 210 -18.91 -42.98 24.69
C THR A 210 -18.99 -43.52 26.10
N ALA A 211 -20.18 -43.51 26.71
CA ALA A 211 -20.46 -44.21 27.96
C ALA A 211 -20.80 -45.66 27.66
N PRO A 212 -20.39 -46.65 28.49
CA PRO A 212 -20.74 -48.04 28.31
C PRO A 212 -22.17 -48.33 28.78
N ALA A 213 -22.85 -49.19 28.06
CA ALA A 213 -24.13 -49.76 28.43
C ALA A 213 -23.97 -50.74 29.63
N GLU A 214 -24.71 -50.51 30.69
CA GLU A 214 -24.94 -51.50 31.74
C GLU A 214 -26.18 -52.32 31.39
N ILE A 215 -25.96 -53.65 31.37
CA ILE A 215 -26.97 -54.70 31.29
C ILE A 215 -27.30 -55.08 32.73
N ALA A 216 -28.56 -55.04 33.10
CA ALA A 216 -29.13 -55.78 34.20
C ALA A 216 -30.59 -56.10 33.94
N GLY A 217 -30.90 -57.30 33.86
CA GLY A 217 -31.56 -58.22 34.69
C GLY A 217 -33.06 -58.34 34.44
#